data_b8c5fe1fb1a84e611d626cde91dfa793
#
_entry.id   b8c5fe1fb1a84e611d626cde91dfa793
#
_cell.length_a   1.000
_cell.length_b   1.000
_cell.length_c   1.000
_cell.angle_alpha   90.00
_cell.angle_beta   90.00
_cell.angle_gamma   90.00
#
_symmetry.space_group_name_H-M   'P 1'
#
loop_
_entity.id
_entity.type
_entity.pdbx_description
1 polymer ?
#
loop_
_entity_poly.entity_id
_entity_poly.type
_entity_poly.pdbx_seq_one_letter_code
_entity_poly.pdbx_strand_id
1 'polypeptide(L)'
;LRSLSELADPEMRAAQRACLLDGSSRDPSVETLLHAFLPHKFIAHCHANAVLSVINQANGEEIANALFADCAAVLPYTMSGLALAHRAAEAYAVQPDALGLVLMQHGLVCFAEDARTAYENMIALVNRAEKTIAAGRSSSAVTARHPAGLACSDVAPILRGATALAGPQDGEADGPDRVVMDFRTNPDVLNYLAGTDMTRYAVA
;
A
#
# COMPACT_ATOMS: atom_id res chain seq x y z
N LEU A 1 4.46 -18.38 16.37
CA LEU A 1 3.33 -17.58 15.85
C LEU A 1 2.56 -18.35 14.78
N ARG A 2 3.23 -19.11 13.91
CA ARG A 2 2.59 -19.84 12.80
C ARG A 2 1.52 -20.86 13.24
N SER A 3 1.57 -21.35 14.48
CA SER A 3 0.58 -22.28 15.04
C SER A 3 -0.62 -21.59 15.70
N LEU A 4 -0.62 -20.27 15.82
CA LEU A 4 -1.71 -19.51 16.41
C LEU A 4 -2.75 -19.17 15.34
N SER A 5 -4.03 -19.32 15.64
CA SER A 5 -5.12 -18.93 14.75
C SER A 5 -5.42 -17.44 14.82
N GLU A 6 -5.25 -16.85 15.99
CA GLU A 6 -5.52 -15.43 16.25
C GLU A 6 -4.45 -14.87 17.20
N LEU A 7 -4.15 -13.59 17.03
CA LEU A 7 -3.28 -12.83 17.90
C LEU A 7 -3.59 -11.33 17.70
N ALA A 8 -3.77 -10.62 18.79
CA ALA A 8 -4.00 -9.18 18.72
C ALA A 8 -2.71 -8.46 18.29
N ASP A 9 -2.85 -7.35 17.55
CA ASP A 9 -1.70 -6.60 17.01
C ASP A 9 -0.65 -6.22 18.07
N PRO A 10 -1.00 -5.75 19.28
CA PRO A 10 0.00 -5.47 20.32
C PRO A 10 0.80 -6.70 20.73
N GLU A 11 0.14 -7.86 20.87
CA GLU A 11 0.78 -9.13 21.25
C GLU A 11 1.66 -9.65 20.11
N MET A 12 1.20 -9.56 18.87
CA MET A 12 1.98 -9.89 17.67
C MET A 12 3.25 -9.05 17.61
N ARG A 13 3.13 -7.74 17.81
CA ARG A 13 4.27 -6.80 17.81
C ARG A 13 5.26 -7.12 18.94
N ALA A 14 4.77 -7.40 20.14
CA ALA A 14 5.61 -7.79 21.28
C ALA A 14 6.37 -9.09 20.98
N ALA A 15 5.71 -10.09 20.42
CA ALA A 15 6.32 -11.34 20.04
C ALA A 15 7.38 -11.19 18.93
N GLN A 16 7.12 -10.34 17.93
CA GLN A 16 8.09 -10.01 16.89
C GLN A 16 9.32 -9.27 17.47
N ARG A 17 9.10 -8.29 18.36
CA ARG A 17 10.20 -7.59 19.05
C ARG A 17 11.07 -8.53 19.85
N ALA A 18 10.49 -9.50 20.54
CA ALA A 18 11.24 -10.49 21.30
C ALA A 18 12.18 -11.37 20.44
N CYS A 19 11.95 -11.39 19.11
CA CYS A 19 12.79 -12.14 18.16
C CYS A 19 13.87 -11.28 17.49
N LEU A 20 13.97 -9.97 17.80
CA LEU A 20 15.01 -9.11 17.24
C LEU A 20 16.39 -9.54 17.74
N LEU A 21 17.35 -9.61 16.84
CA LEU A 21 18.78 -9.85 17.17
C LEU A 21 19.39 -8.64 17.88
N ASP A 22 18.95 -7.44 17.54
CA ASP A 22 19.31 -6.20 18.19
C ASP A 22 18.03 -5.50 18.69
N GLY A 23 17.87 -5.46 20.01
CA GLY A 23 16.70 -4.88 20.68
C GLY A 23 16.58 -3.34 20.49
N SER A 24 17.64 -2.65 20.03
CA SER A 24 17.63 -1.23 19.68
C SER A 24 17.07 -0.97 18.27
N SER A 25 16.88 -2.00 17.45
CA SER A 25 16.27 -1.89 16.13
C SER A 25 14.84 -1.35 16.19
N ARG A 26 14.40 -0.76 15.07
CA ARG A 26 13.00 -0.32 14.91
C ARG A 26 12.06 -1.51 15.02
N ASP A 27 10.79 -1.22 15.32
CA ASP A 27 9.75 -2.24 15.36
C ASP A 27 9.61 -2.93 14.01
N PRO A 28 9.47 -4.26 14.00
CA PRO A 28 9.15 -5.01 12.79
C PRO A 28 7.80 -4.56 12.20
N SER A 29 7.70 -4.60 10.87
CA SER A 29 6.45 -4.33 10.17
C SER A 29 5.38 -5.38 10.53
N VAL A 30 4.12 -5.00 10.47
CA VAL A 30 2.97 -5.93 10.56
C VAL A 30 3.02 -7.02 9.48
N GLU A 31 3.76 -6.80 8.41
CA GLU A 31 3.93 -7.72 7.28
C GLU A 31 5.10 -8.68 7.45
N THR A 32 5.86 -8.56 8.53
CA THR A 32 6.98 -9.48 8.83
C THR A 32 6.55 -10.94 8.79
N LEU A 33 5.34 -11.25 9.29
CA LEU A 33 4.83 -12.62 9.29
C LEU A 33 4.47 -13.11 7.89
N LEU A 34 4.01 -12.24 7.00
CA LEU A 34 3.78 -12.57 5.58
C LEU A 34 5.08 -13.08 4.94
N HIS A 35 6.20 -12.36 5.16
CA HIS A 35 7.50 -12.79 4.68
C HIS A 35 7.99 -14.08 5.37
N ALA A 36 7.72 -14.25 6.67
CA ALA A 36 8.19 -15.41 7.43
C ALA A 36 7.41 -16.70 7.13
N PHE A 37 6.17 -16.60 6.61
CA PHE A 37 5.33 -17.80 6.40
C PHE A 37 5.48 -18.38 5.00
N LEU A 38 5.98 -17.63 4.04
CA LEU A 38 6.29 -18.11 2.70
C LEU A 38 7.65 -18.84 2.72
N PRO A 39 7.76 -20.02 2.08
CA PRO A 39 8.95 -20.87 2.17
C PRO A 39 10.02 -20.53 1.14
N HIS A 40 10.22 -19.25 0.85
CA HIS A 40 11.18 -18.77 -0.14
C HIS A 40 12.29 -17.95 0.52
N LYS A 41 13.46 -18.00 -0.08
CA LYS A 41 14.63 -17.26 0.41
C LYS A 41 14.52 -15.76 0.18
N PHE A 42 13.93 -15.36 -0.93
CA PHE A 42 13.72 -13.96 -1.28
C PHE A 42 12.24 -13.71 -1.54
N ILE A 43 11.69 -12.75 -0.82
CA ILE A 43 10.31 -12.33 -0.89
C ILE A 43 10.30 -10.81 -1.04
N ALA A 44 9.71 -10.33 -2.13
CA ALA A 44 9.54 -8.92 -2.42
C ALA A 44 8.06 -8.55 -2.31
N HIS A 45 7.77 -7.40 -1.70
CA HIS A 45 6.42 -6.86 -1.58
C HIS A 45 6.38 -5.43 -2.10
N CYS A 46 5.32 -5.06 -2.80
CA CYS A 46 5.11 -3.69 -3.27
C CYS A 46 3.63 -3.32 -3.41
N HIS A 47 3.37 -2.02 -3.30
CA HIS A 47 2.09 -1.39 -3.59
C HIS A 47 2.15 -0.64 -4.94
N ALA A 48 2.43 -1.36 -6.02
CA ALA A 48 2.57 -0.75 -7.34
C ALA A 48 1.26 -0.11 -7.82
N ASN A 49 1.30 1.18 -8.15
CA ASN A 49 0.12 1.96 -8.56
C ASN A 49 -0.64 1.32 -9.72
N ALA A 50 0.06 0.74 -10.68
CA ALA A 50 -0.59 0.06 -11.81
C ALA A 50 -1.44 -1.12 -11.34
N VAL A 51 -0.93 -1.94 -10.42
CA VAL A 51 -1.65 -3.07 -9.85
C VAL A 51 -2.83 -2.58 -9.02
N LEU A 52 -2.63 -1.61 -8.12
CA LEU A 52 -3.70 -1.02 -7.32
C LEU A 52 -4.80 -0.42 -8.19
N SER A 53 -4.46 0.23 -9.31
CA SER A 53 -5.43 0.76 -10.26
C SER A 53 -6.32 -0.31 -10.88
N VAL A 54 -5.83 -1.54 -11.00
CA VAL A 54 -6.58 -2.69 -11.51
C VAL A 54 -7.43 -3.34 -10.42
N ILE A 55 -6.82 -3.63 -9.27
CA ILE A 55 -7.46 -4.42 -8.22
C ILE A 55 -8.41 -3.62 -7.32
N ASN A 56 -8.34 -2.28 -7.32
CA ASN A 56 -9.23 -1.41 -6.53
C ASN A 56 -10.48 -0.95 -7.29
N GLN A 57 -10.80 -1.57 -8.42
CA GLN A 57 -12.04 -1.34 -9.15
C GLN A 57 -13.21 -2.05 -8.47
N ALA A 58 -14.45 -1.62 -8.77
CA ALA A 58 -15.66 -2.28 -8.25
C ALA A 58 -15.74 -3.78 -8.64
N ASN A 59 -15.20 -4.12 -9.81
CA ASN A 59 -15.05 -5.49 -10.33
C ASN A 59 -13.58 -5.94 -10.33
N GLY A 60 -12.78 -5.40 -9.40
CA GLY A 60 -11.33 -5.61 -9.35
C GLY A 60 -10.92 -7.08 -9.19
N GLU A 61 -11.70 -7.86 -8.44
CA GLU A 61 -11.41 -9.29 -8.27
C GLU A 61 -11.59 -10.07 -9.57
N GLU A 62 -12.64 -9.78 -10.34
CA GLU A 62 -12.87 -10.37 -11.65
C GLU A 62 -11.72 -10.03 -12.62
N ILE A 63 -11.33 -8.75 -12.66
CA ILE A 63 -10.21 -8.28 -13.49
C ILE A 63 -8.89 -8.92 -13.02
N ALA A 64 -8.63 -8.97 -11.72
CA ALA A 64 -7.43 -9.57 -11.17
C ALA A 64 -7.31 -11.06 -11.53
N ASN A 65 -8.40 -11.82 -11.40
CA ASN A 65 -8.43 -13.22 -11.79
C ASN A 65 -8.20 -13.41 -13.30
N ALA A 66 -8.85 -12.61 -14.12
CA ALA A 66 -8.65 -12.67 -15.58
C ALA A 66 -7.20 -12.31 -15.98
N LEU A 67 -6.55 -11.44 -15.21
CA LEU A 67 -5.21 -10.94 -15.55
C LEU A 67 -4.08 -11.77 -14.96
N PHE A 68 -4.25 -12.35 -13.78
CA PHE A 68 -3.16 -12.93 -13.01
C PHE A 68 -3.31 -14.42 -12.65
N ALA A 69 -4.52 -15.01 -12.70
CA ALA A 69 -4.74 -16.35 -12.17
C ALA A 69 -3.93 -17.46 -12.86
N ASP A 70 -3.42 -17.21 -14.07
CA ASP A 70 -2.53 -18.11 -14.81
C ASP A 70 -1.10 -18.15 -14.24
N CYS A 71 -0.69 -17.15 -13.46
CA CYS A 71 0.70 -17.02 -13.01
C CYS A 71 0.85 -16.54 -11.56
N ALA A 72 -0.21 -16.07 -10.91
CA ALA A 72 -0.18 -15.62 -9.52
C ALA A 72 -1.51 -15.95 -8.83
N ALA A 73 -1.46 -16.29 -7.54
CA ALA A 73 -2.67 -16.51 -6.78
C ALA A 73 -3.31 -15.17 -6.38
N VAL A 74 -4.61 -15.02 -6.60
CA VAL A 74 -5.38 -13.83 -6.23
C VAL A 74 -6.05 -14.07 -4.88
N LEU A 75 -5.70 -13.27 -3.88
CA LEU A 75 -6.25 -13.36 -2.53
C LEU A 75 -7.26 -12.26 -2.28
N PRO A 76 -8.46 -12.58 -1.77
CA PRO A 76 -9.40 -11.59 -1.28
C PRO A 76 -8.76 -10.67 -0.22
N TYR A 77 -9.29 -9.46 -0.07
CA TYR A 77 -8.80 -8.54 0.95
C TYR A 77 -8.75 -9.21 2.33
N THR A 78 -7.61 -9.10 2.95
CA THR A 78 -7.38 -9.57 4.31
C THR A 78 -6.52 -8.54 5.03
N MET A 79 -6.92 -8.17 6.24
CA MET A 79 -6.15 -7.22 7.07
C MET A 79 -4.72 -7.73 7.25
N SER A 80 -3.74 -6.84 7.10
CA SER A 80 -2.33 -7.12 7.33
C SER A 80 -2.08 -7.66 8.74
N GLY A 81 -1.12 -8.56 8.87
CA GLY A 81 -0.79 -9.21 10.14
C GLY A 81 -0.87 -10.73 10.05
N LEU A 82 -1.20 -11.39 11.18
CA LEU A 82 -1.21 -12.85 11.26
C LEU A 82 -2.20 -13.48 10.27
N ALA A 83 -3.41 -12.92 10.15
CA ALA A 83 -4.44 -13.44 9.24
C ALA A 83 -3.98 -13.44 7.78
N LEU A 84 -3.38 -12.35 7.30
CA LEU A 84 -2.85 -12.27 5.95
C LEU A 84 -1.70 -13.26 5.74
N ALA A 85 -0.82 -13.42 6.73
CA ALA A 85 0.30 -14.37 6.63
C ALA A 85 -0.19 -15.82 6.48
N HIS A 86 -1.23 -16.22 7.20
CA HIS A 86 -1.87 -17.53 7.05
C HIS A 86 -2.48 -17.71 5.66
N ARG A 87 -3.29 -16.74 5.23
CA ARG A 87 -3.92 -16.76 3.90
C ARG A 87 -2.91 -16.86 2.77
N ALA A 88 -1.81 -16.13 2.89
CA ALA A 88 -0.72 -16.18 1.91
C ALA A 88 -0.07 -17.57 1.86
N ALA A 89 0.20 -18.17 3.02
CA ALA A 89 0.77 -19.52 3.10
C ALA A 89 -0.19 -20.59 2.55
N GLU A 90 -1.49 -20.48 2.82
CA GLU A 90 -2.53 -21.36 2.28
C GLU A 90 -2.62 -21.25 0.76
N ALA A 91 -2.68 -20.02 0.22
CA ALA A 91 -2.75 -19.78 -1.22
C ALA A 91 -1.50 -20.30 -1.94
N TYR A 92 -0.32 -20.09 -1.37
CA TYR A 92 0.92 -20.67 -1.89
C TYR A 92 0.87 -22.22 -1.90
N ALA A 93 0.35 -22.84 -0.85
CA ALA A 93 0.25 -24.31 -0.80
C ALA A 93 -0.68 -24.88 -1.88
N VAL A 94 -1.70 -24.12 -2.30
CA VAL A 94 -2.60 -24.50 -3.41
C VAL A 94 -1.95 -24.27 -4.78
N GLN A 95 -1.16 -23.20 -4.94
CA GLN A 95 -0.51 -22.83 -6.21
C GLN A 95 1.00 -22.58 -6.01
N PRO A 96 1.80 -23.63 -5.75
CA PRO A 96 3.22 -23.48 -5.41
C PRO A 96 4.10 -22.98 -6.58
N ASP A 97 3.63 -23.13 -7.82
CA ASP A 97 4.32 -22.66 -9.03
C ASP A 97 3.99 -21.19 -9.38
N ALA A 98 3.19 -20.50 -8.56
CA ALA A 98 2.87 -19.11 -8.78
C ALA A 98 4.12 -18.22 -8.68
N LEU A 99 4.22 -17.20 -9.54
CA LEU A 99 5.28 -16.18 -9.48
C LEU A 99 5.14 -15.28 -8.24
N GLY A 100 3.93 -15.25 -7.66
CA GLY A 100 3.60 -14.41 -6.50
C GLY A 100 2.13 -14.46 -6.14
N LEU A 101 1.74 -13.53 -5.27
CA LEU A 101 0.38 -13.36 -4.77
C LEU A 101 -0.10 -11.94 -5.09
N VAL A 102 -1.30 -11.83 -5.62
CA VAL A 102 -2.03 -10.56 -5.77
C VAL A 102 -2.93 -10.41 -4.55
N LEU A 103 -2.64 -9.42 -3.72
CA LEU A 103 -3.41 -9.11 -2.52
C LEU A 103 -4.44 -8.04 -2.87
N MET A 104 -5.72 -8.40 -2.93
CA MET A 104 -6.78 -7.45 -3.27
C MET A 104 -6.77 -6.24 -2.33
N GLN A 105 -6.89 -5.03 -2.90
CA GLN A 105 -6.87 -3.75 -2.19
C GLN A 105 -5.58 -3.49 -1.37
N HIS A 106 -4.49 -4.19 -1.67
CA HIS A 106 -3.24 -4.09 -0.92
C HIS A 106 -2.02 -3.99 -1.85
N GLY A 107 -1.75 -4.99 -2.69
CA GLY A 107 -0.57 -4.98 -3.56
C GLY A 107 -0.15 -6.35 -4.07
N LEU A 108 1.16 -6.50 -4.28
CA LEU A 108 1.79 -7.73 -4.76
C LEU A 108 2.83 -8.27 -3.78
N VAL A 109 2.91 -9.60 -3.71
CA VAL A 109 4.05 -10.30 -3.11
C VAL A 109 4.62 -11.25 -4.15
N CYS A 110 5.91 -11.18 -4.42
CA CYS A 110 6.62 -12.09 -5.31
C CYS A 110 7.77 -12.76 -4.56
N PHE A 111 8.09 -13.95 -4.97
CA PHE A 111 9.07 -14.75 -4.27
C PHE A 111 9.89 -15.63 -5.22
N ALA A 112 11.10 -15.99 -4.79
CA ALA A 112 11.98 -16.93 -5.48
C ALA A 112 13.12 -17.37 -4.57
N GLU A 113 13.96 -18.30 -5.08
CA GLU A 113 15.16 -18.74 -4.38
C GLU A 113 16.35 -17.78 -4.56
N ASP A 114 16.26 -16.82 -5.47
CA ASP A 114 17.22 -15.74 -5.65
C ASP A 114 16.53 -14.38 -5.81
N ALA A 115 17.27 -13.32 -5.44
CA ALA A 115 16.74 -11.96 -5.40
C ALA A 115 16.37 -11.41 -6.78
N ARG A 116 17.12 -11.78 -7.81
CA ARG A 116 16.90 -11.32 -9.17
C ARG A 116 15.59 -11.87 -9.71
N THR A 117 15.36 -13.17 -9.57
CA THR A 117 14.13 -13.81 -10.01
C THR A 117 12.91 -13.27 -9.25
N ALA A 118 13.00 -13.07 -7.92
CA ALA A 118 11.91 -12.45 -7.16
C ALA A 118 11.57 -11.04 -7.68
N TYR A 119 12.58 -10.24 -8.01
CA TYR A 119 12.40 -8.91 -8.59
C TYR A 119 11.82 -8.98 -10.02
N GLU A 120 12.33 -9.86 -10.86
CA GLU A 120 11.84 -10.03 -12.24
C GLU A 120 10.38 -10.52 -12.27
N ASN A 121 9.99 -11.39 -11.35
CA ASN A 121 8.59 -11.81 -11.15
C ASN A 121 7.71 -10.59 -10.81
N MET A 122 8.17 -9.74 -9.89
CA MET A 122 7.47 -8.51 -9.52
C MET A 122 7.25 -7.60 -10.74
N ILE A 123 8.30 -7.33 -11.51
CA ILE A 123 8.24 -6.50 -12.72
C ILE A 123 7.31 -7.12 -13.76
N ALA A 124 7.33 -8.43 -13.93
CA ALA A 124 6.46 -9.12 -14.88
C ALA A 124 4.97 -8.92 -14.55
N LEU A 125 4.60 -9.05 -13.27
CA LEU A 125 3.21 -8.84 -12.84
C LEU A 125 2.79 -7.36 -12.93
N VAL A 126 3.67 -6.42 -12.55
CA VAL A 126 3.40 -4.99 -12.71
C VAL A 126 3.20 -4.61 -14.18
N ASN A 127 4.06 -5.10 -15.07
CA ASN A 127 3.94 -4.86 -16.51
C ASN A 127 2.63 -5.40 -17.10
N ARG A 128 2.07 -6.50 -16.59
CA ARG A 128 0.75 -6.99 -17.01
C ARG A 128 -0.35 -5.97 -16.67
N ALA A 129 -0.33 -5.43 -15.46
CA ALA A 129 -1.26 -4.38 -15.05
C ALA A 129 -1.12 -3.11 -15.91
N GLU A 130 0.11 -2.66 -16.15
CA GLU A 130 0.39 -1.47 -16.98
C GLU A 130 -0.13 -1.64 -18.42
N LYS A 131 0.09 -2.80 -19.03
CA LYS A 131 -0.42 -3.10 -20.37
C LYS A 131 -1.94 -3.08 -20.41
N THR A 132 -2.60 -3.60 -19.39
CA THR A 132 -4.07 -3.59 -19.28
C THR A 132 -4.60 -2.16 -19.15
N ILE A 133 -3.98 -1.34 -18.32
CA ILE A 133 -4.32 0.07 -18.17
C ILE A 133 -4.13 0.82 -19.49
N ALA A 134 -3.00 0.59 -20.17
CA ALA A 134 -2.70 1.23 -21.44
C ALA A 134 -3.72 0.87 -22.53
N ALA A 135 -4.15 -0.39 -22.58
CA ALA A 135 -5.16 -0.87 -23.53
C ALA A 135 -6.58 -0.32 -23.23
N GLY A 136 -6.90 -0.10 -21.94
CA GLY A 136 -8.18 0.44 -21.50
C GLY A 136 -8.27 1.98 -21.51
N ARG A 137 -7.18 2.69 -21.76
CA ARG A 137 -7.20 4.16 -21.84
C ARG A 137 -8.03 4.62 -23.02
N SER A 138 -9.29 5.00 -22.77
CA SER A 138 -9.99 5.91 -23.64
C SER A 138 -9.39 7.31 -23.49
N SER A 139 -9.15 7.99 -24.58
CA SER A 139 -8.58 9.35 -24.61
C SER A 139 -9.60 10.42 -24.20
N SER A 140 -10.35 10.22 -23.13
CA SER A 140 -11.14 11.29 -22.55
C SER A 140 -10.21 12.23 -21.79
N ALA A 141 -9.62 13.17 -22.50
CA ALA A 141 -9.04 14.34 -21.87
C ALA A 141 -10.17 15.04 -21.12
N VAL A 142 -10.25 14.83 -19.82
CA VAL A 142 -11.09 15.64 -18.95
C VAL A 142 -10.46 17.03 -18.94
N THR A 143 -10.96 17.93 -19.79
CA THR A 143 -10.65 19.35 -19.72
C THR A 143 -11.43 19.90 -18.52
N ALA A 144 -10.95 19.62 -17.32
CA ALA A 144 -11.49 20.25 -16.14
C ALA A 144 -11.06 21.72 -16.15
N ARG A 145 -12.03 22.64 -16.18
CA ARG A 145 -11.76 24.04 -15.83
C ARG A 145 -11.53 24.08 -14.34
N HIS A 146 -10.30 24.35 -13.93
CA HIS A 146 -10.01 24.57 -12.52
C HIS A 146 -10.68 25.88 -12.08
N PRO A 147 -11.55 25.85 -11.06
CA PRO A 147 -11.86 27.09 -10.36
C PRO A 147 -10.53 27.65 -9.83
N ALA A 148 -10.38 28.97 -9.88
CA ALA A 148 -9.21 29.60 -9.27
C ALA A 148 -9.14 29.15 -7.81
N GLY A 149 -8.13 28.33 -7.48
CA GLY A 149 -7.91 27.87 -6.13
C GLY A 149 -7.51 29.05 -5.23
N LEU A 150 -7.74 28.91 -3.93
CA LEU A 150 -7.21 29.87 -2.96
C LEU A 150 -5.68 29.90 -3.05
N ALA A 151 -5.10 31.08 -2.92
CA ALA A 151 -3.66 31.20 -2.92
C ALA A 151 -3.07 30.46 -1.71
N CYS A 152 -1.93 29.82 -1.89
CA CYS A 152 -1.24 29.14 -0.81
C CYS A 152 -0.94 30.08 0.37
N SER A 153 -0.64 31.36 0.09
CA SER A 153 -0.46 32.43 1.08
C SER A 153 -1.65 32.64 2.01
N ASP A 154 -2.87 32.39 1.51
CA ASP A 154 -4.11 32.62 2.27
C ASP A 154 -4.47 31.39 3.12
N VAL A 155 -4.15 30.19 2.64
CA VAL A 155 -4.55 28.92 3.28
C VAL A 155 -3.48 28.40 4.23
N ALA A 156 -2.20 28.52 3.88
CA ALA A 156 -1.12 27.94 4.66
C ALA A 156 -1.03 28.44 6.12
N PRO A 157 -1.24 29.73 6.43
CA PRO A 157 -1.24 30.19 7.82
C PRO A 157 -2.36 29.56 8.67
N ILE A 158 -3.55 29.38 8.07
CA ILE A 158 -4.71 28.77 8.74
C ILE A 158 -4.43 27.30 9.05
N LEU A 159 -3.96 26.55 8.04
CA LEU A 159 -3.63 25.15 8.20
C LEU A 159 -2.47 24.94 9.20
N ARG A 160 -1.43 25.78 9.14
CA ARG A 160 -0.34 25.74 10.12
C ARG A 160 -0.82 25.98 11.55
N GLY A 161 -1.77 26.89 11.73
CA GLY A 161 -2.37 27.14 13.05
C GLY A 161 -3.20 25.95 13.52
N ALA A 162 -4.00 25.35 12.62
CA ALA A 162 -4.87 24.23 12.95
C ALA A 162 -4.11 22.92 13.22
N THR A 163 -2.92 22.76 12.63
CA THR A 163 -2.07 21.56 12.80
C THR A 163 -0.94 21.75 13.83
N ALA A 164 -0.88 22.92 14.49
CA ALA A 164 0.08 23.14 15.56
C ALA A 164 -0.23 22.21 16.73
N LEU A 165 0.76 21.42 17.14
CA LEU A 165 0.63 20.55 18.31
C LEU A 165 0.73 21.39 19.58
N ALA A 166 -0.03 21.04 20.62
CA ALA A 166 0.18 21.61 21.94
C ALA A 166 1.57 21.20 22.44
N GLY A 167 2.40 22.18 22.74
CA GLY A 167 3.72 21.93 23.34
C GLY A 167 3.58 21.17 24.67
N PRO A 168 4.69 20.60 25.20
CA PRO A 168 4.69 19.95 26.50
C PRO A 168 4.14 20.90 27.58
N GLN A 169 3.27 20.37 28.44
CA GLN A 169 2.58 21.18 29.49
C GLN A 169 3.49 21.62 30.64
N ASP A 170 4.76 21.27 30.61
CA ASP A 170 5.75 21.53 31.63
C ASP A 170 6.60 22.78 31.29
N GLY A 171 5.98 23.93 31.35
CA GLY A 171 6.53 25.23 31.79
C GLY A 171 7.72 25.89 31.08
N GLU A 172 8.43 25.25 30.16
CA GLU A 172 9.67 25.79 29.54
C GLU A 172 9.76 25.61 28.03
N ALA A 173 8.66 25.54 27.29
CA ALA A 173 8.70 25.44 25.84
C ALA A 173 8.21 26.73 25.17
N ASP A 174 8.97 27.21 24.19
CA ASP A 174 8.70 28.38 23.35
C ASP A 174 7.44 28.20 22.45
N GLY A 175 6.28 27.97 23.04
CA GLY A 175 5.00 27.90 22.32
C GLY A 175 4.74 26.54 21.64
N PRO A 176 3.62 26.40 20.93
CA PRO A 176 3.22 25.14 20.29
C PRO A 176 4.20 24.76 19.17
N ASP A 177 4.52 23.48 19.09
CA ASP A 177 5.30 22.92 17.99
C ASP A 177 4.60 23.21 16.65
N ARG A 178 5.31 23.86 15.75
CA ARG A 178 4.79 24.26 14.45
C ARG A 178 5.32 23.34 13.37
N VAL A 179 4.39 22.80 12.57
CA VAL A 179 4.74 21.99 11.41
C VAL A 179 5.31 22.87 10.29
N VAL A 180 6.29 22.35 9.55
CA VAL A 180 6.74 22.91 8.29
C VAL A 180 5.86 22.31 7.19
N MET A 181 5.26 23.17 6.37
CA MET A 181 4.38 22.76 5.28
C MET A 181 5.11 22.92 3.95
N ASP A 182 5.06 21.88 3.11
CA ASP A 182 5.51 21.91 1.73
C ASP A 182 4.28 21.91 0.81
N PHE A 183 4.17 22.92 -0.04
CA PHE A 183 3.07 23.07 -0.97
C PHE A 183 3.45 22.51 -2.33
N ARG A 184 2.81 21.42 -2.73
CA ARG A 184 3.03 20.76 -4.02
C ARG A 184 1.79 20.83 -4.88
N THR A 185 1.94 21.41 -6.07
CA THR A 185 0.87 21.43 -7.07
C THR A 185 1.47 21.38 -8.47
N ASN A 186 0.73 20.81 -9.39
CA ASN A 186 0.99 20.83 -10.82
C ASN A 186 -0.35 20.65 -11.56
N PRO A 187 -0.39 20.82 -12.89
CA PRO A 187 -1.62 20.66 -13.66
C PRO A 187 -2.30 19.29 -13.46
N ASP A 188 -1.56 18.21 -13.31
CA ASP A 188 -2.12 16.86 -13.14
C ASP A 188 -2.81 16.71 -11.78
N VAL A 189 -2.21 17.23 -10.70
CA VAL A 189 -2.84 17.28 -9.38
C VAL A 189 -4.13 18.11 -9.42
N LEU A 190 -4.10 19.28 -10.06
CA LEU A 190 -5.28 20.14 -10.17
C LEU A 190 -6.37 19.49 -11.04
N ASN A 191 -6.01 18.82 -12.12
CA ASN A 191 -6.93 18.05 -12.96
C ASN A 191 -7.59 16.93 -12.18
N TYR A 192 -6.82 16.17 -11.39
CA TYR A 192 -7.35 15.13 -10.54
C TYR A 192 -8.32 15.68 -9.49
N LEU A 193 -7.94 16.75 -8.79
CA LEU A 193 -8.77 17.39 -7.75
C LEU A 193 -10.06 18.02 -8.31
N ALA A 194 -10.06 18.47 -9.57
CA ALA A 194 -11.24 19.03 -10.23
C ALA A 194 -12.16 17.96 -10.83
N GLY A 195 -11.79 16.69 -10.76
CA GLY A 195 -12.59 15.58 -11.26
C GLY A 195 -13.91 15.44 -10.48
N THR A 196 -15.01 15.16 -11.20
CA THR A 196 -16.34 14.98 -10.59
C THR A 196 -16.41 13.81 -9.60
N ASP A 197 -15.50 12.85 -9.73
CA ASP A 197 -15.43 11.65 -8.88
C ASP A 197 -14.48 11.79 -7.68
N MET A 198 -13.92 12.99 -7.46
CA MET A 198 -12.95 13.22 -6.37
C MET A 198 -13.49 12.81 -5.00
N THR A 199 -14.76 13.11 -4.72
CA THR A 199 -15.40 12.72 -3.45
C THR A 199 -15.51 11.20 -3.30
N ARG A 200 -15.59 10.45 -4.40
CA ARG A 200 -15.64 8.98 -4.40
C ARG A 200 -14.26 8.37 -4.10
N TYR A 201 -13.18 9.03 -4.53
CA TYR A 201 -11.81 8.54 -4.35
C TYR A 201 -11.11 9.08 -3.10
N ALA A 202 -11.63 10.18 -2.53
CA ALA A 202 -11.07 10.81 -1.33
C ALA A 202 -11.51 10.14 -0.01
N VAL A 203 -12.35 9.11 -0.06
CA VAL A 203 -12.77 8.35 1.13
C VAL A 203 -11.83 7.17 1.26
N ALA A 204 -10.78 7.33 2.03
CA ALA A 204 -9.94 6.25 2.51
C ALA A 204 -10.36 5.85 3.93
#